data_ce05267a5ba86c9d3930a4af24ce7394
#
_entry.id   ce05267a5ba86c9d3930a4af24ce7394
#
_cell.length_a   1.000
_cell.length_b   1.000
_cell.length_c   1.000
_cell.angle_alpha   90.00
_cell.angle_beta   90.00
_cell.angle_gamma   90.00
#
_symmetry.space_group_name_H-M   'P 1'
#
loop_
_entity.id
_entity.type
_entity.pdbx_description
1 polymer ?
#
loop_
_entity_poly.entity_id
_entity_poly.type
_entity_poly.pdbx_seq_one_letter_code
_entity_poly.pdbx_strand_id
1 'polypeptide(L)'
;MSIRKCFLWQISCVVSIQLITTVQPLAAQTASESERLQKLERAVELLQKQNAELKAEVNSLKSKETASVPDGKFKTKVTYDGKTYVEKAVVEEKKVPVYVQQAGSEIKLVLGGFIQTNFEDGNVSAFEGRFGQTALKDRFRLRRARIGMTGDFAQNFDFKIEGDFEQNDGTSPSSRVDFSGTDIWLNWHQFPEAQIKLGQYKAPFGLEQLTPDTTLLIIERSNTTGAITPDRQIGVELWGKPFTNIWPEQKDLLTYYGGIFNGNGRNINNNDNNNFMYVGRLELMPFKGKIFGQESFLKLGGDVLNSRDDAGTNISQSGNLLVNSDGSLSSFVLPGADERTAWGVDAWFELGPFDLIGEYLEEYVNGRTVNGVPPGFANFTTDGFQITSGYFLIPKKFQAAVQWQYLNPGQKGNDGIYSITGGLNYYIHGNDLKLMINYIHTWSDFRQANPEFGQDEFNEVIGRVQVMF
;
A
#
# COMPACT_ATOMS: atom_id res chain seq x y z
N MET A 1 2.68 -2.00 -59.20
CA MET A 1 1.25 -1.79 -59.47
C MET A 1 0.69 -1.22 -58.18
N SER A 2 0.67 0.05 -58.07
CA SER A 2 -0.38 1.02 -58.38
C SER A 2 -1.41 1.12 -57.23
N ILE A 3 -1.33 2.23 -56.53
CA ILE A 3 -2.25 3.41 -56.49
C ILE A 3 -3.29 3.29 -55.34
N ARG A 4 -3.58 4.22 -54.45
CA ARG A 4 -3.70 5.70 -54.35
C ARG A 4 -3.97 6.06 -52.88
N LYS A 5 -3.36 7.05 -52.25
CA LYS A 5 -3.64 8.51 -52.20
C LYS A 5 -4.87 8.94 -51.41
N CYS A 6 -4.58 9.84 -50.45
CA CYS A 6 -5.25 11.09 -50.04
C CYS A 6 -6.45 11.07 -49.10
N PHE A 7 -6.34 11.75 -47.92
CA PHE A 7 -6.98 13.08 -47.77
C PHE A 7 -6.43 13.81 -46.52
N LEU A 8 -5.74 14.92 -46.79
CA LEU A 8 -5.49 16.02 -45.87
C LEU A 8 -6.74 16.90 -45.85
N TRP A 9 -7.16 17.38 -44.69
CA TRP A 9 -7.98 18.59 -44.62
C TRP A 9 -7.41 19.54 -43.55
N GLN A 10 -6.84 20.64 -44.09
CA GLN A 10 -6.55 21.87 -43.35
C GLN A 10 -7.84 22.71 -43.35
N ILE A 11 -8.18 23.27 -42.19
CA ILE A 11 -9.09 24.40 -42.12
C ILE A 11 -8.33 25.56 -41.50
N SER A 12 -8.01 26.52 -42.35
CA SER A 12 -7.46 27.83 -42.02
C SER A 12 -8.66 28.79 -41.92
N CYS A 13 -8.89 29.41 -40.78
CA CYS A 13 -9.83 30.50 -40.64
C CYS A 13 -9.05 31.79 -40.43
N VAL A 14 -8.98 32.58 -41.48
CA VAL A 14 -8.49 33.97 -41.48
C VAL A 14 -9.69 34.87 -41.16
N VAL A 15 -9.60 35.58 -40.03
CA VAL A 15 -10.56 36.68 -39.73
C VAL A 15 -9.88 38.00 -40.04
N SER A 16 -10.35 38.64 -41.11
CA SER A 16 -9.97 40.00 -41.51
C SER A 16 -10.74 41.01 -40.66
N ILE A 17 -10.05 41.86 -39.93
CA ILE A 17 -10.61 43.04 -39.25
C ILE A 17 -10.50 44.22 -40.19
N GLN A 18 -11.63 44.74 -40.66
CA GLN A 18 -11.70 46.04 -41.31
C GLN A 18 -11.88 47.11 -40.24
N LEU A 19 -10.91 48.02 -40.16
CA LEU A 19 -11.04 49.30 -39.47
C LEU A 19 -11.91 50.26 -40.28
N ILE A 20 -13.03 50.68 -39.71
CA ILE A 20 -13.75 51.83 -40.15
C ILE A 20 -13.59 52.92 -39.11
N THR A 21 -12.82 53.94 -39.43
CA THR A 21 -12.69 55.18 -38.67
C THR A 21 -13.86 56.10 -39.00
N THR A 22 -14.74 56.35 -38.03
CA THR A 22 -15.63 57.52 -38.08
C THR A 22 -15.36 58.38 -36.85
N VAL A 23 -14.82 59.55 -37.10
CA VAL A 23 -14.66 60.63 -36.15
C VAL A 23 -16.02 61.33 -35.97
N GLN A 24 -16.55 61.32 -34.74
CA GLN A 24 -17.63 62.22 -34.32
C GLN A 24 -17.28 62.93 -33.00
N PRO A 25 -17.81 64.13 -32.75
CA PRO A 25 -17.18 65.14 -31.90
C PRO A 25 -17.46 64.93 -30.41
N LEU A 26 -16.45 65.31 -29.67
CA LEU A 26 -16.28 65.26 -28.18
C LEU A 26 -17.08 66.38 -27.51
N ALA A 27 -18.38 66.21 -27.27
CA ALA A 27 -19.16 67.18 -26.49
C ALA A 27 -20.33 66.62 -25.65
N ALA A 28 -20.42 65.29 -25.40
CA ALA A 28 -21.53 64.72 -24.60
C ALA A 28 -21.11 63.65 -23.53
N GLN A 29 -19.83 63.60 -23.10
CA GLN A 29 -19.35 62.57 -22.24
C GLN A 29 -19.21 62.92 -20.75
N THR A 30 -19.23 64.19 -20.38
CA THR A 30 -18.96 64.60 -18.97
C THR A 30 -20.14 64.41 -18.02
N ALA A 31 -21.40 64.45 -18.49
CA ALA A 31 -22.58 64.20 -17.65
C ALA A 31 -22.78 62.68 -17.37
N SER A 32 -22.39 61.82 -18.31
CA SER A 32 -22.50 60.36 -18.20
C SER A 32 -21.46 59.74 -17.25
N GLU A 33 -20.27 60.31 -17.16
CA GLU A 33 -19.21 59.84 -16.26
C GLU A 33 -19.50 60.17 -14.78
N SER A 34 -20.06 61.34 -14.51
CA SER A 34 -20.47 61.73 -13.15
C SER A 34 -21.60 60.83 -12.64
N GLU A 35 -22.59 60.49 -13.44
CA GLU A 35 -23.64 59.55 -13.08
C GLU A 35 -23.12 58.11 -12.89
N ARG A 36 -22.16 57.70 -13.70
CA ARG A 36 -21.50 56.40 -13.56
C ARG A 36 -20.66 56.32 -12.29
N LEU A 37 -19.92 57.36 -11.94
CA LEU A 37 -19.17 57.48 -10.71
C LEU A 37 -20.09 57.43 -9.48
N GLN A 38 -21.20 58.17 -9.48
CA GLN A 38 -22.18 58.10 -8.39
C GLN A 38 -22.83 56.71 -8.26
N LYS A 39 -23.09 56.02 -9.35
CA LYS A 39 -23.61 54.64 -9.33
C LYS A 39 -22.60 53.66 -8.79
N LEU A 40 -21.31 53.81 -9.16
CA LEU A 40 -20.21 53.03 -8.65
C LEU A 40 -19.96 53.25 -7.15
N GLU A 41 -19.98 54.51 -6.70
CA GLU A 41 -19.84 54.85 -5.28
C GLU A 41 -20.98 54.23 -4.45
N ARG A 42 -22.23 54.30 -4.89
CA ARG A 42 -23.37 53.67 -4.25
C ARG A 42 -23.25 52.13 -4.24
N ALA A 43 -22.74 51.54 -5.32
CA ALA A 43 -22.52 50.08 -5.39
C ALA A 43 -21.43 49.63 -4.48
N VAL A 44 -20.33 50.38 -4.33
CA VAL A 44 -19.23 50.12 -3.38
C VAL A 44 -19.72 50.23 -1.94
N GLU A 45 -20.51 51.29 -1.64
CA GLU A 45 -21.08 51.49 -0.31
C GLU A 45 -22.05 50.34 0.08
N LEU A 46 -22.88 49.88 -0.88
CA LEU A 46 -23.77 48.74 -0.71
C LEU A 46 -23.00 47.43 -0.48
N LEU A 47 -21.93 47.20 -1.26
CA LEU A 47 -21.04 46.05 -1.09
C LEU A 47 -20.29 46.07 0.23
N GLN A 48 -19.85 47.24 0.70
CA GLN A 48 -19.23 47.37 2.01
C GLN A 48 -20.20 47.08 3.14
N LYS A 49 -21.46 47.51 3.01
CA LYS A 49 -22.52 47.22 3.97
C LYS A 49 -22.85 45.71 4.00
N GLN A 50 -22.99 45.10 2.83
CA GLN A 50 -23.22 43.63 2.72
C GLN A 50 -22.04 42.83 3.29
N ASN A 51 -20.80 43.25 3.08
CA ASN A 51 -19.61 42.61 3.68
C ASN A 51 -19.59 42.74 5.20
N ALA A 52 -20.04 43.89 5.75
CA ALA A 52 -20.14 44.08 7.19
C ALA A 52 -21.24 43.19 7.80
N GLU A 53 -22.39 43.09 7.13
CA GLU A 53 -23.52 42.21 7.53
C GLU A 53 -23.10 40.75 7.47
N LEU A 54 -22.47 40.29 6.37
CA LEU A 54 -21.94 38.93 6.25
C LEU A 54 -20.87 38.60 7.31
N LYS A 55 -19.97 39.55 7.61
CA LYS A 55 -19.00 39.36 8.69
C LYS A 55 -19.68 39.23 10.07
N ALA A 56 -20.73 40.01 10.33
CA ALA A 56 -21.50 39.91 11.57
C ALA A 56 -22.25 38.56 11.65
N GLU A 57 -22.83 38.11 10.53
CA GLU A 57 -23.49 36.82 10.44
C GLU A 57 -22.53 35.63 10.61
N VAL A 58 -21.36 35.64 9.96
CA VAL A 58 -20.29 34.65 10.16
C VAL A 58 -19.82 34.63 11.61
N ASN A 59 -19.66 35.80 12.27
CA ASN A 59 -19.29 35.86 13.68
C ASN A 59 -20.43 35.35 14.60
N SER A 60 -21.68 35.60 14.25
CA SER A 60 -22.85 35.08 15.00
C SER A 60 -23.01 33.56 14.80
N LEU A 61 -22.72 33.05 13.60
CA LEU A 61 -22.68 31.61 13.33
C LEU A 61 -21.53 30.93 14.08
N LYS A 62 -20.33 31.52 14.06
CA LYS A 62 -19.20 31.02 14.85
C LYS A 62 -19.49 31.03 16.37
N SER A 63 -20.17 32.03 16.87
CA SER A 63 -20.56 32.04 18.30
C SER A 63 -21.70 31.08 18.62
N LYS A 64 -22.56 30.76 17.65
CA LYS A 64 -23.58 29.69 17.77
C LYS A 64 -22.97 28.29 17.62
N GLU A 65 -21.95 28.14 16.80
CA GLU A 65 -21.19 26.88 16.64
C GLU A 65 -20.38 26.54 17.90
N THR A 66 -19.93 27.55 18.66
CA THR A 66 -19.32 27.34 19.98
C THR A 66 -20.36 27.02 21.07
N ALA A 67 -21.64 27.25 20.81
CA ALA A 67 -22.75 26.89 21.72
C ALA A 67 -23.55 25.64 21.28
N SER A 68 -23.35 25.14 20.06
CA SER A 68 -23.91 23.87 19.60
C SER A 68 -22.84 22.78 19.76
N VAL A 69 -23.23 21.77 20.50
CA VAL A 69 -22.52 20.52 20.79
C VAL A 69 -21.63 20.10 19.58
N PRO A 70 -20.33 19.87 19.77
CA PRO A 70 -19.47 19.39 18.68
C PRO A 70 -20.02 18.06 18.18
N ASP A 71 -20.11 17.90 16.87
CA ASP A 71 -20.38 16.63 16.19
C ASP A 71 -19.16 15.72 16.34
N GLY A 72 -18.82 15.44 17.58
CA GLY A 72 -17.84 14.48 18.02
C GLY A 72 -18.55 13.15 18.24
N LYS A 73 -18.03 12.09 17.67
CA LYS A 73 -18.46 10.73 17.98
C LYS A 73 -18.38 10.53 19.50
N PHE A 74 -19.53 10.56 20.16
CA PHE A 74 -19.58 10.28 21.59
C PHE A 74 -19.36 8.79 21.81
N LYS A 75 -18.28 8.45 22.52
CA LYS A 75 -18.16 7.12 23.15
C LYS A 75 -18.82 7.19 24.50
N THR A 76 -19.74 6.28 24.79
CA THR A 76 -20.30 6.10 26.12
C THR A 76 -19.33 5.25 26.95
N LYS A 77 -18.89 5.79 28.08
CA LYS A 77 -18.15 5.04 29.10
C LYS A 77 -19.12 4.66 30.21
N VAL A 78 -19.31 3.37 30.40
CA VAL A 78 -20.10 2.85 31.52
C VAL A 78 -19.23 2.93 32.77
N THR A 79 -19.68 3.66 33.77
CA THR A 79 -19.00 3.79 35.06
C THR A 79 -19.99 3.39 36.18
N TYR A 80 -19.53 2.60 37.13
CA TYR A 80 -20.32 2.22 38.30
C TYR A 80 -20.21 3.30 39.38
N ASP A 81 -21.30 3.88 39.80
CA ASP A 81 -21.36 4.97 40.80
C ASP A 81 -21.51 4.48 42.25
N GLY A 82 -21.44 3.17 42.49
CA GLY A 82 -21.64 2.53 43.78
C GLY A 82 -23.07 2.00 43.98
N LYS A 83 -24.02 2.31 43.06
CA LYS A 83 -25.41 1.84 43.09
C LYS A 83 -25.92 1.33 41.76
N THR A 84 -25.54 2.01 40.68
CA THR A 84 -26.02 1.69 39.32
C THR A 84 -24.89 1.94 38.31
N TYR A 85 -24.98 1.29 37.16
CA TYR A 85 -24.11 1.58 36.01
C TYR A 85 -24.66 2.81 35.26
N VAL A 86 -23.88 3.87 35.21
CA VAL A 86 -24.24 5.12 34.53
C VAL A 86 -23.42 5.26 33.25
N GLU A 87 -24.11 5.44 32.13
CA GLU A 87 -23.45 5.78 30.86
C GLU A 87 -23.14 7.28 30.83
N LYS A 88 -21.86 7.63 30.77
CA LYS A 88 -21.45 9.02 30.55
C LYS A 88 -20.89 9.15 29.13
N ALA A 89 -21.40 10.16 28.39
CA ALA A 89 -20.84 10.56 27.14
C ALA A 89 -19.41 11.13 27.38
N VAL A 90 -18.41 10.52 26.76
CA VAL A 90 -17.03 11.00 26.79
C VAL A 90 -16.74 11.63 25.43
N VAL A 91 -16.40 12.91 25.42
CA VAL A 91 -15.89 13.59 24.22
C VAL A 91 -14.55 12.97 23.89
N GLU A 92 -14.40 12.42 22.70
CA GLU A 92 -13.13 11.93 22.22
C GLU A 92 -12.23 13.13 21.97
N GLU A 93 -11.24 13.37 22.84
CA GLU A 93 -10.21 14.36 22.56
C GLU A 93 -9.48 13.93 21.29
N LYS A 94 -9.55 14.76 20.24
CA LYS A 94 -8.69 14.59 19.08
C LYS A 94 -7.26 14.60 19.58
N LYS A 95 -6.52 13.50 19.41
CA LYS A 95 -5.09 13.45 19.67
C LYS A 95 -4.45 14.59 18.88
N VAL A 96 -3.97 15.60 19.57
CA VAL A 96 -3.27 16.74 18.96
C VAL A 96 -1.91 16.21 18.52
N PRO A 97 -1.50 16.37 17.26
CA PRO A 97 -0.18 15.97 16.83
C PRO A 97 0.88 16.69 17.65
N VAL A 98 1.94 15.99 18.03
CA VAL A 98 3.08 16.58 18.73
C VAL A 98 3.87 17.42 17.73
N TYR A 99 3.93 18.73 17.96
CA TYR A 99 4.76 19.64 17.17
C TYR A 99 6.09 19.85 17.89
N VAL A 100 7.19 19.63 17.18
CA VAL A 100 8.51 20.02 17.62
C VAL A 100 8.94 21.22 16.78
N GLN A 101 9.04 22.39 17.41
CA GLN A 101 9.52 23.59 16.74
C GLN A 101 11.04 23.65 16.87
N GLN A 102 11.75 23.56 15.76
CA GLN A 102 13.19 23.76 15.69
C GLN A 102 13.49 25.12 15.04
N ALA A 103 14.61 25.74 15.37
CA ALA A 103 14.98 27.04 14.81
C ALA A 103 15.02 26.97 13.26
N GLY A 104 14.06 27.60 12.61
CA GLY A 104 13.98 27.81 11.15
C GLY A 104 12.94 27.03 10.36
N SER A 105 12.35 25.97 10.89
CA SER A 105 11.29 25.21 10.16
C SER A 105 10.29 24.60 11.13
N GLU A 106 9.02 24.72 10.79
CA GLU A 106 7.97 23.97 11.49
C GLU A 106 7.97 22.53 10.99
N ILE A 107 8.24 21.59 11.88
CA ILE A 107 8.22 20.16 11.61
C ILE A 107 7.04 19.57 12.36
N LYS A 108 6.14 18.91 11.64
CA LYS A 108 5.07 18.11 12.21
C LYS A 108 5.54 16.67 12.34
N LEU A 109 5.62 16.16 13.55
CA LEU A 109 6.03 14.79 13.84
C LEU A 109 4.86 13.97 14.39
N VAL A 110 4.73 12.74 13.92
CA VAL A 110 3.81 11.74 14.44
C VAL A 110 4.63 10.51 14.82
N LEU A 111 4.64 10.20 16.10
CA LEU A 111 5.20 8.96 16.62
C LEU A 111 4.08 7.92 16.66
N GLY A 112 4.37 6.72 16.20
CA GLY A 112 3.40 5.64 16.21
C GLY A 112 4.08 4.29 16.05
N GLY A 113 3.30 3.24 16.14
CA GLY A 113 3.80 1.90 16.00
C GLY A 113 2.70 0.86 16.13
N PHE A 114 3.09 -0.40 16.04
CA PHE A 114 2.17 -1.49 16.29
C PHE A 114 2.89 -2.75 16.77
N ILE A 115 2.14 -3.57 17.48
CA ILE A 115 2.58 -4.89 17.95
C ILE A 115 1.61 -5.92 17.40
N GLN A 116 2.16 -6.99 16.83
CA GLN A 116 1.42 -8.18 16.43
C GLN A 116 2.05 -9.40 17.13
N THR A 117 1.27 -10.03 17.99
CA THR A 117 1.67 -11.27 18.67
C THR A 117 0.80 -12.40 18.17
N ASN A 118 1.42 -13.50 17.76
CA ASN A 118 0.75 -14.72 17.33
C ASN A 118 0.80 -15.78 18.43
N PHE A 119 -0.23 -16.59 18.47
CA PHE A 119 -0.21 -17.97 18.96
C PHE A 119 -0.31 -18.88 17.73
N GLU A 120 0.58 -19.85 17.61
CA GLU A 120 0.67 -20.75 16.46
C GLU A 120 0.65 -22.20 16.97
N ASP A 121 -0.21 -23.03 16.38
CA ASP A 121 -0.40 -24.44 16.69
C ASP A 121 -0.71 -25.21 15.39
N GLY A 122 -0.17 -26.42 15.23
CA GLY A 122 -0.43 -27.26 14.07
C GLY A 122 0.67 -28.25 13.72
N ASN A 123 0.57 -28.82 12.53
CA ASN A 123 1.55 -29.80 12.06
C ASN A 123 2.84 -29.12 11.57
N VAL A 124 2.68 -28.09 10.73
CA VAL A 124 3.76 -27.29 10.16
C VAL A 124 3.25 -25.89 9.98
N SER A 125 4.02 -24.87 10.30
CA SER A 125 3.65 -23.49 10.03
C SER A 125 3.46 -23.26 8.53
N ALA A 126 2.36 -22.64 8.12
CA ALA A 126 2.17 -22.21 6.76
C ALA A 126 3.27 -21.26 6.28
N PHE A 127 3.87 -20.53 7.19
CA PHE A 127 5.04 -19.71 6.94
C PHE A 127 6.31 -20.54 6.77
N GLU A 128 6.57 -21.50 7.66
CA GLU A 128 7.75 -22.36 7.65
C GLU A 128 7.64 -23.50 6.65
N GLY A 129 6.42 -23.93 6.34
CA GLY A 129 6.15 -24.93 5.34
C GLY A 129 6.68 -24.61 3.93
N ARG A 130 6.91 -23.33 3.65
CA ARG A 130 7.57 -22.87 2.41
C ARG A 130 9.05 -23.19 2.37
N PHE A 131 9.69 -23.25 3.53
CA PHE A 131 11.16 -23.40 3.67
C PHE A 131 11.58 -24.82 3.95
N GLY A 132 10.70 -25.79 3.77
CA GLY A 132 10.98 -27.17 4.03
C GLY A 132 10.32 -27.68 5.31
N GLN A 133 10.76 -28.86 5.74
CA GLN A 133 10.17 -29.55 6.86
C GLN A 133 10.67 -28.96 8.17
N THR A 134 9.91 -28.04 8.73
CA THR A 134 10.08 -27.65 10.13
C THR A 134 8.81 -28.04 10.87
N ALA A 135 8.90 -29.01 11.77
CA ALA A 135 7.79 -29.34 12.65
C ALA A 135 7.45 -28.10 13.47
N LEU A 136 6.23 -27.62 13.35
CA LEU A 136 5.76 -26.52 14.18
C LEU A 136 5.81 -27.00 15.63
N LYS A 137 6.48 -26.24 16.47
CA LYS A 137 6.32 -26.32 17.91
C LYS A 137 5.32 -25.26 18.29
N ASP A 138 4.29 -25.65 19.02
CA ASP A 138 3.30 -24.70 19.55
C ASP A 138 4.04 -23.57 20.25
N ARG A 139 3.71 -22.35 19.84
CA ARG A 139 4.48 -21.20 20.31
C ARG A 139 3.67 -19.92 20.38
N PHE A 140 4.10 -19.04 21.26
CA PHE A 140 3.84 -17.63 21.17
C PHE A 140 4.98 -16.96 20.38
N ARG A 141 4.62 -16.11 19.43
CA ARG A 141 5.58 -15.40 18.58
C ARG A 141 5.30 -13.92 18.59
N LEU A 142 6.33 -13.11 18.86
CA LEU A 142 6.31 -11.70 18.54
C LEU A 142 6.53 -11.58 17.03
N ARG A 143 5.44 -11.43 16.27
CA ARG A 143 5.51 -11.47 14.80
C ARG A 143 6.03 -10.16 14.22
N ARG A 144 5.57 -9.03 14.78
CA ARG A 144 6.05 -7.69 14.47
C ARG A 144 5.91 -6.79 15.69
N ALA A 145 6.91 -5.97 15.93
CA ALA A 145 6.86 -4.92 16.94
C ALA A 145 7.54 -3.67 16.36
N ARG A 146 6.76 -2.87 15.63
CA ARG A 146 7.28 -1.71 14.93
C ARG A 146 7.07 -0.45 15.72
N ILE A 147 8.08 0.40 15.68
CA ILE A 147 8.02 1.78 16.14
C ILE A 147 8.57 2.67 15.04
N GLY A 148 7.91 3.79 14.81
CA GLY A 148 8.30 4.68 13.74
C GLY A 148 7.84 6.11 13.97
N MET A 149 8.44 6.97 13.19
CA MET A 149 8.16 8.39 13.15
C MET A 149 7.89 8.79 11.70
N THR A 150 6.82 9.52 11.49
CA THR A 150 6.53 10.20 10.23
C THR A 150 6.50 11.70 10.47
N GLY A 151 6.81 12.47 9.45
CA GLY A 151 6.77 13.91 9.58
C GLY A 151 6.70 14.64 8.25
N ASP A 152 6.16 15.86 8.32
CA ASP A 152 6.14 16.81 7.21
C ASP A 152 7.09 17.95 7.55
N PHE A 153 7.87 18.43 6.58
CA PHE A 153 8.72 19.60 6.74
C PHE A 153 8.86 20.38 5.43
N ALA A 154 9.21 21.65 5.55
CA ALA A 154 9.40 22.55 4.42
C ALA A 154 8.24 22.53 3.40
N GLN A 155 7.01 22.25 3.84
CA GLN A 155 5.74 22.25 3.09
C GLN A 155 5.63 21.19 1.99
N ASN A 156 6.75 20.74 1.41
CA ASN A 156 6.74 19.85 0.23
C ASN A 156 7.45 18.52 0.46
N PHE A 157 7.84 18.23 1.69
CA PHE A 157 8.56 17.01 2.02
C PHE A 157 7.86 16.28 3.15
N ASP A 158 7.74 15.00 3.00
CA ASP A 158 7.38 14.07 4.06
C ASP A 158 8.44 12.97 4.19
N PHE A 159 8.54 12.40 5.37
CA PHE A 159 9.49 11.33 5.65
C PHE A 159 8.91 10.30 6.59
N LYS A 160 9.50 9.12 6.56
CA LYS A 160 9.25 8.05 7.52
C LYS A 160 10.56 7.43 7.97
N ILE A 161 10.66 7.17 9.26
CA ILE A 161 11.72 6.36 9.86
C ILE A 161 11.02 5.32 10.73
N GLU A 162 11.14 4.05 10.37
CA GLU A 162 10.50 2.94 11.09
C GLU A 162 11.46 1.78 11.21
N GLY A 163 11.42 1.10 12.34
CA GLY A 163 12.13 -0.13 12.56
C GLY A 163 11.24 -1.17 13.26
N ASP A 164 11.62 -2.43 13.12
CA ASP A 164 10.92 -3.59 13.64
C ASP A 164 11.83 -4.35 14.60
N PHE A 165 11.29 -4.71 15.77
CA PHE A 165 11.89 -5.69 16.68
C PHE A 165 11.37 -7.07 16.27
N GLU A 166 11.66 -7.47 15.04
CA GLU A 166 11.23 -8.77 14.57
C GLU A 166 12.21 -9.86 14.99
N GLN A 167 11.67 -11.00 15.28
CA GLN A 167 12.49 -12.18 15.42
C GLN A 167 12.98 -12.57 14.02
N ASN A 168 14.29 -12.65 13.86
CA ASN A 168 14.87 -13.26 12.66
C ASN A 168 14.17 -14.59 12.43
N ASP A 169 13.72 -14.90 11.22
CA ASP A 169 12.91 -16.09 10.89
C ASP A 169 13.67 -17.39 11.15
N GLY A 170 14.28 -17.42 12.31
CA GLY A 170 15.16 -18.48 12.68
C GLY A 170 14.48 -19.83 12.75
N THR A 171 14.81 -20.64 11.81
CA THR A 171 14.81 -22.10 11.95
C THR A 171 15.75 -22.53 13.09
N SER A 172 16.52 -21.60 13.67
CA SER A 172 17.45 -21.84 14.75
C SER A 172 16.81 -21.62 16.13
N PRO A 173 16.96 -22.54 17.08
CA PRO A 173 16.51 -22.35 18.46
C PRO A 173 17.14 -21.15 19.18
N SER A 174 18.19 -20.55 18.60
CA SER A 174 18.89 -19.37 19.12
C SER A 174 18.45 -18.06 18.49
N SER A 175 17.36 -18.04 17.73
CA SER A 175 16.83 -16.82 17.11
C SER A 175 16.54 -15.75 18.16
N ARG A 176 17.16 -14.60 18.00
CA ARG A 176 17.01 -13.45 18.88
C ARG A 176 16.10 -12.43 18.23
N VAL A 177 15.47 -11.62 19.05
CA VAL A 177 14.79 -10.41 18.59
C VAL A 177 15.86 -9.37 18.32
N ASP A 178 15.98 -8.96 17.06
CA ASP A 178 16.90 -7.91 16.63
C ASP A 178 16.11 -6.71 16.08
N PHE A 179 16.64 -5.51 16.29
CA PHE A 179 16.06 -4.31 15.70
C PHE A 179 16.60 -4.12 14.29
N SER A 180 15.70 -4.01 13.32
CA SER A 180 16.07 -3.78 11.93
C SER A 180 15.23 -2.67 11.30
N GLY A 181 15.86 -1.84 10.47
CA GLY A 181 15.16 -0.79 9.72
C GLY A 181 14.12 -1.39 8.77
N THR A 182 12.94 -0.80 8.73
CA THR A 182 11.91 -1.15 7.75
C THR A 182 11.75 -0.03 6.72
N ASP A 183 10.94 0.96 6.98
CA ASP A 183 10.72 2.07 6.07
C ASP A 183 11.55 3.28 6.52
N ILE A 184 12.53 3.66 5.73
CA ILE A 184 13.42 4.82 5.98
C ILE A 184 13.50 5.60 4.68
N TRP A 185 12.66 6.61 4.53
CA TRP A 185 12.56 7.32 3.26
C TRP A 185 12.19 8.79 3.43
N LEU A 186 12.51 9.57 2.40
CA LEU A 186 12.13 10.95 2.17
C LEU A 186 11.33 11.01 0.87
N ASN A 187 10.24 11.75 0.84
CA ASN A 187 9.42 11.98 -0.34
C ASN A 187 9.26 13.48 -0.60
N TRP A 188 9.53 13.90 -1.82
CA TRP A 188 9.23 15.24 -2.32
C TRP A 188 7.91 15.22 -3.07
N HIS A 189 6.91 15.94 -2.55
CA HIS A 189 5.53 15.87 -3.03
C HIS A 189 4.96 17.22 -3.50
N GLN A 190 5.82 18.14 -3.93
CA GLN A 190 5.38 19.45 -4.42
C GLN A 190 4.37 19.34 -5.58
N PHE A 191 4.53 18.35 -6.44
CA PHE A 191 3.64 18.08 -7.56
C PHE A 191 2.97 16.73 -7.34
N PRO A 192 1.65 16.70 -7.06
CA PRO A 192 0.94 15.42 -6.86
C PRO A 192 0.98 14.51 -8.10
N GLU A 193 1.19 15.09 -9.29
CA GLU A 193 1.34 14.35 -10.54
C GLU A 193 2.69 13.66 -10.67
N ALA A 194 3.74 14.18 -9.99
CA ALA A 194 5.11 13.68 -10.09
C ALA A 194 5.85 13.94 -8.78
N GLN A 195 5.94 12.92 -7.95
CA GLN A 195 6.61 12.93 -6.65
C GLN A 195 7.86 12.05 -6.71
N ILE A 196 8.87 12.37 -5.92
CA ILE A 196 10.12 11.62 -5.86
C ILE A 196 10.32 11.10 -4.44
N LYS A 197 10.42 9.78 -4.30
CA LYS A 197 10.72 9.11 -3.05
C LYS A 197 12.10 8.49 -3.09
N LEU A 198 12.88 8.69 -2.01
CA LEU A 198 14.27 8.26 -1.86
C LEU A 198 14.43 7.52 -0.55
N GLY A 199 15.17 6.42 -0.53
CA GLY A 199 15.51 5.68 0.68
C GLY A 199 15.13 4.21 0.60
N GLN A 200 14.84 3.60 1.75
CA GLN A 200 14.43 2.21 1.87
C GLN A 200 12.92 2.10 2.10
N TYR A 201 12.25 1.37 1.25
CA TYR A 201 10.81 1.09 1.34
C TYR A 201 10.44 -0.10 0.44
N LYS A 202 9.20 -0.59 0.56
CA LYS A 202 8.71 -1.64 -0.33
C LYS A 202 8.75 -1.17 -1.77
N ALA A 203 9.44 -1.91 -2.63
CA ALA A 203 9.38 -1.66 -4.07
C ALA A 203 7.94 -1.80 -4.57
N PRO A 204 7.49 -0.97 -5.53
CA PRO A 204 6.10 -0.93 -5.97
C PRO A 204 5.73 -2.14 -6.84
N PHE A 205 5.66 -3.33 -6.23
CA PHE A 205 5.35 -4.60 -6.89
C PHE A 205 4.47 -5.47 -5.98
N GLY A 206 3.36 -5.94 -6.50
CA GLY A 206 2.40 -6.80 -5.80
C GLY A 206 1.42 -6.05 -4.89
N LEU A 207 0.13 -6.21 -5.11
CA LEU A 207 -0.92 -5.58 -4.30
C LEU A 207 -0.87 -6.03 -2.84
N GLU A 208 -0.81 -7.36 -2.62
CA GLU A 208 -0.79 -7.91 -1.26
C GLU A 208 0.49 -7.51 -0.52
N GLN A 209 1.63 -7.43 -1.21
CA GLN A 209 2.89 -6.94 -0.64
C GLN A 209 2.78 -5.47 -0.23
N LEU A 210 2.20 -4.62 -1.06
CA LEU A 210 2.06 -3.19 -0.79
C LEU A 210 1.01 -2.90 0.29
N THR A 211 0.02 -3.78 0.45
CA THR A 211 -1.00 -3.68 1.51
C THR A 211 -0.34 -3.69 2.88
N PRO A 212 -0.67 -2.73 3.77
CA PRO A 212 -0.10 -2.68 5.11
C PRO A 212 -0.40 -3.95 5.92
N ASP A 213 0.58 -4.45 6.68
CA ASP A 213 0.44 -5.63 7.53
C ASP A 213 -0.71 -5.53 8.54
N THR A 214 -1.09 -4.31 8.91
CA THR A 214 -2.16 -4.03 9.88
C THR A 214 -3.56 -4.08 9.29
N THR A 215 -3.69 -4.08 7.95
CA THR A 215 -4.98 -4.05 7.25
C THR A 215 -5.33 -5.35 6.53
N LEU A 216 -4.42 -6.31 6.51
CA LEU A 216 -4.66 -7.62 5.90
C LEU A 216 -5.90 -8.30 6.49
N LEU A 217 -6.65 -8.99 5.62
CA LEU A 217 -7.83 -9.78 5.99
C LEU A 217 -7.46 -11.15 6.58
N ILE A 218 -6.33 -11.69 6.14
CA ILE A 218 -5.71 -12.93 6.60
C ILE A 218 -4.42 -12.58 7.34
N ILE A 219 -4.07 -13.37 8.35
CA ILE A 219 -2.97 -13.08 9.26
C ILE A 219 -1.62 -12.98 8.54
N GLU A 220 -1.32 -13.90 7.63
CA GLU A 220 -0.07 -13.88 6.85
C GLU A 220 -0.37 -13.70 5.37
N ARG A 221 0.58 -13.12 4.62
CA ARG A 221 0.50 -13.02 3.17
C ARG A 221 0.56 -14.38 2.51
N SER A 222 0.06 -14.47 1.29
CA SER A 222 0.12 -15.68 0.49
C SER A 222 1.55 -16.14 0.21
N ASN A 223 1.70 -17.44 -0.03
CA ASN A 223 2.98 -18.03 -0.42
C ASN A 223 3.51 -17.41 -1.72
N THR A 224 2.62 -17.11 -2.67
CA THR A 224 2.93 -16.47 -3.94
C THR A 224 3.56 -15.09 -3.73
N THR A 225 2.91 -14.24 -2.94
CA THR A 225 3.46 -12.93 -2.58
C THR A 225 4.82 -13.08 -1.88
N GLY A 226 4.92 -13.99 -0.93
CA GLY A 226 6.18 -14.22 -0.22
C GLY A 226 7.30 -14.75 -1.10
N ALA A 227 6.99 -15.51 -2.15
CA ALA A 227 7.98 -16.10 -3.04
C ALA A 227 8.50 -15.12 -4.12
N ILE A 228 7.61 -14.30 -4.71
CA ILE A 228 7.90 -13.55 -5.93
C ILE A 228 8.15 -12.07 -5.65
N THR A 229 7.44 -11.47 -4.69
CA THR A 229 7.56 -10.03 -4.48
C THR A 229 8.85 -9.63 -3.77
N PRO A 230 9.53 -8.56 -4.21
CA PRO A 230 10.69 -8.05 -3.51
C PRO A 230 10.29 -7.50 -2.13
N ASP A 231 11.19 -7.65 -1.15
CA ASP A 231 11.06 -6.94 0.12
C ASP A 231 11.44 -5.47 -0.08
N ARG A 232 11.65 -4.76 1.00
CA ARG A 232 12.14 -3.39 0.98
C ARG A 232 13.48 -3.29 0.30
N GLN A 233 13.61 -2.26 -0.51
CA GLN A 233 14.81 -1.99 -1.30
C GLN A 233 15.25 -0.55 -1.08
N ILE A 234 16.55 -0.29 -1.17
CA ILE A 234 17.11 1.06 -1.16
C ILE A 234 17.16 1.56 -2.60
N GLY A 235 16.54 2.72 -2.85
CA GLY A 235 16.49 3.27 -4.20
C GLY A 235 15.74 4.58 -4.32
N VAL A 236 15.33 4.87 -5.54
CA VAL A 236 14.56 6.06 -5.93
C VAL A 236 13.33 5.64 -6.72
N GLU A 237 12.21 6.33 -6.47
CA GLU A 237 10.94 6.12 -7.13
C GLU A 237 10.36 7.46 -7.59
N LEU A 238 9.94 7.52 -8.83
CA LEU A 238 9.03 8.54 -9.34
C LEU A 238 7.61 7.96 -9.33
N TRP A 239 6.69 8.67 -8.67
CA TRP A 239 5.31 8.25 -8.60
C TRP A 239 4.36 9.42 -8.63
N GLY A 240 3.10 9.21 -8.94
CA GLY A 240 2.15 10.30 -8.93
C GLY A 240 0.77 9.92 -9.42
N LYS A 241 -0.11 10.93 -9.33
CA LYS A 241 -1.51 10.88 -9.75
C LYS A 241 -1.75 11.95 -10.83
N PRO A 242 -1.57 11.63 -12.11
CA PRO A 242 -1.53 12.63 -13.20
C PRO A 242 -2.82 13.43 -13.37
N PHE A 243 -3.95 12.92 -12.88
CA PHE A 243 -5.25 13.59 -13.01
C PHE A 243 -5.60 14.54 -11.85
N THR A 244 -4.74 14.68 -10.83
CA THR A 244 -5.04 15.46 -9.62
C THR A 244 -5.46 16.89 -9.91
N ASN A 245 -4.75 17.59 -10.81
CA ASN A 245 -5.05 18.99 -11.16
C ASN A 245 -5.84 19.12 -12.47
N ILE A 246 -5.75 18.15 -13.37
CA ILE A 246 -6.42 18.18 -14.69
C ILE A 246 -7.89 17.74 -14.56
N TRP A 247 -8.15 16.74 -13.70
CA TRP A 247 -9.49 16.17 -13.50
C TRP A 247 -9.70 15.79 -12.01
N PRO A 248 -9.90 16.80 -11.14
CA PRO A 248 -9.92 16.62 -9.69
C PRO A 248 -10.95 15.59 -9.19
N GLU A 249 -12.09 15.45 -9.90
CA GLU A 249 -13.14 14.47 -9.57
C GLU A 249 -12.67 13.03 -9.80
N GLN A 250 -11.70 12.82 -10.68
CA GLN A 250 -11.12 11.54 -11.04
C GLN A 250 -9.62 11.49 -10.69
N LYS A 251 -9.20 12.24 -9.67
CA LYS A 251 -7.79 12.31 -9.25
C LYS A 251 -7.16 10.96 -8.94
N ASP A 252 -7.96 10.00 -8.49
CA ASP A 252 -7.53 8.65 -8.13
C ASP A 252 -7.65 7.65 -9.30
N LEU A 253 -8.09 8.09 -10.50
CA LEU A 253 -8.31 7.19 -11.65
C LEU A 253 -7.05 6.44 -12.05
N LEU A 254 -5.89 7.12 -12.03
CA LEU A 254 -4.59 6.52 -12.35
C LEU A 254 -3.57 6.94 -11.30
N THR A 255 -2.84 5.95 -10.79
CA THR A 255 -1.59 6.16 -10.05
C THR A 255 -0.49 5.36 -10.75
N TYR A 256 0.66 5.96 -10.95
CA TYR A 256 1.81 5.28 -11.54
C TYR A 256 3.02 5.31 -10.60
N TYR A 257 3.86 4.30 -10.74
CA TYR A 257 5.11 4.16 -10.01
C TYR A 257 6.19 3.66 -10.96
N GLY A 258 7.38 4.22 -10.87
CA GLY A 258 8.56 3.76 -11.59
C GLY A 258 9.78 3.93 -10.70
N GLY A 259 10.45 2.84 -10.36
CA GLY A 259 11.54 2.85 -9.39
C GLY A 259 12.81 2.17 -9.89
N ILE A 260 13.94 2.63 -9.37
CA ILE A 260 15.26 2.07 -9.57
C ILE A 260 15.86 1.81 -8.19
N PHE A 261 16.26 0.56 -7.93
CA PHE A 261 16.70 0.10 -6.61
C PHE A 261 18.01 -0.69 -6.72
N ASN A 262 18.73 -0.85 -5.61
CA ASN A 262 19.95 -1.66 -5.57
C ASN A 262 19.70 -3.14 -5.92
N GLY A 263 18.57 -3.70 -5.52
CA GLY A 263 18.26 -5.11 -5.79
C GLY A 263 18.77 -6.09 -4.73
N ASN A 264 19.45 -5.64 -3.70
CA ASN A 264 20.12 -6.50 -2.71
C ASN A 264 19.32 -6.82 -1.46
N GLY A 265 18.07 -6.34 -1.36
CA GLY A 265 17.21 -6.57 -0.22
C GLY A 265 17.30 -5.50 0.87
N ARG A 266 16.60 -5.77 1.97
CA ARG A 266 16.43 -4.86 3.10
C ARG A 266 17.74 -4.70 3.88
N ASN A 267 18.06 -3.44 4.27
CA ASN A 267 19.22 -3.05 5.08
C ASN A 267 20.58 -3.34 4.43
N ILE A 268 20.62 -3.58 3.14
CA ILE A 268 21.85 -3.75 2.37
C ILE A 268 22.18 -2.46 1.63
N ASN A 269 23.19 -1.73 2.12
CA ASN A 269 23.57 -0.43 1.56
C ASN A 269 24.40 -0.52 0.28
N ASN A 270 24.97 -1.70 0.00
CA ASN A 270 25.81 -1.90 -1.18
C ASN A 270 24.96 -2.49 -2.30
N ASN A 271 25.31 -2.11 -3.53
CA ASN A 271 24.98 -2.90 -4.70
C ASN A 271 26.18 -3.84 -4.95
N ASP A 272 25.94 -5.14 -4.97
CA ASP A 272 26.96 -6.18 -5.13
C ASP A 272 27.41 -6.35 -6.58
N ASN A 273 26.71 -5.70 -7.52
CA ASN A 273 27.02 -5.71 -8.94
C ASN A 273 26.79 -4.32 -9.57
N ASN A 274 26.97 -4.17 -10.87
CA ASN A 274 26.76 -2.92 -11.59
C ASN A 274 25.34 -2.76 -12.16
N ASN A 275 24.41 -3.61 -11.77
CA ASN A 275 23.04 -3.60 -12.27
C ASN A 275 22.10 -3.11 -11.16
N PHE A 276 20.99 -2.48 -11.56
CA PHE A 276 19.93 -2.07 -10.68
C PHE A 276 18.68 -2.92 -10.92
N MET A 277 17.85 -3.02 -9.90
CA MET A 277 16.50 -3.54 -10.03
C MET A 277 15.59 -2.41 -10.53
N TYR A 278 14.82 -2.66 -11.57
CA TYR A 278 13.84 -1.76 -12.15
C TYR A 278 12.45 -2.28 -11.86
N VAL A 279 11.58 -1.41 -11.37
CA VAL A 279 10.21 -1.77 -11.03
C VAL A 279 9.25 -0.73 -11.57
N GLY A 280 8.14 -1.18 -12.14
CA GLY A 280 7.04 -0.33 -12.58
C GLY A 280 5.69 -0.88 -12.14
N ARG A 281 4.78 0.01 -11.72
CA ARG A 281 3.39 -0.35 -11.38
C ARG A 281 2.44 0.70 -11.89
N LEU A 282 1.28 0.26 -12.39
CA LEU A 282 0.14 1.10 -12.70
C LEU A 282 -1.06 0.64 -11.87
N GLU A 283 -1.76 1.59 -11.26
CA GLU A 283 -3.03 1.35 -10.57
C GLU A 283 -4.13 2.18 -11.21
N LEU A 284 -5.19 1.54 -11.61
CA LEU A 284 -6.40 2.16 -12.11
C LEU A 284 -7.53 2.01 -11.09
N MET A 285 -8.25 3.09 -10.80
CA MET A 285 -9.46 3.09 -10.00
C MET A 285 -10.63 3.60 -10.85
N PRO A 286 -11.12 2.78 -11.80
CA PRO A 286 -12.15 3.20 -12.75
C PRO A 286 -13.49 3.51 -12.09
N PHE A 287 -13.69 3.02 -10.90
CA PHE A 287 -14.89 3.26 -10.13
C PHE A 287 -14.59 3.47 -8.65
N LYS A 288 -15.13 4.57 -8.10
CA LYS A 288 -15.17 4.86 -6.66
C LYS A 288 -16.44 5.64 -6.38
N GLY A 289 -17.35 5.11 -5.58
CA GLY A 289 -18.65 5.71 -5.34
C GLY A 289 -19.57 4.79 -4.56
N LYS A 290 -20.87 4.87 -4.84
CA LYS A 290 -21.88 4.04 -4.18
C LYS A 290 -22.58 3.12 -5.16
N ILE A 291 -22.68 1.83 -4.80
CA ILE A 291 -23.52 0.84 -5.45
C ILE A 291 -24.57 0.39 -4.43
N PHE A 292 -25.84 0.46 -4.79
CA PHE A 292 -26.96 0.15 -3.87
C PHE A 292 -26.90 0.88 -2.52
N GLY A 293 -26.37 2.13 -2.54
CA GLY A 293 -26.20 2.93 -1.31
C GLY A 293 -24.99 2.55 -0.44
N GLN A 294 -24.22 1.53 -0.82
CA GLN A 294 -23.00 1.09 -0.14
C GLN A 294 -21.77 1.72 -0.80
N GLU A 295 -20.83 2.17 0.02
CA GLU A 295 -19.52 2.61 -0.46
C GLU A 295 -18.85 1.47 -1.22
N SER A 296 -18.29 1.78 -2.37
CA SER A 296 -17.76 0.77 -3.30
C SER A 296 -16.63 1.34 -4.13
N PHE A 297 -15.66 0.51 -4.47
CA PHE A 297 -14.65 0.84 -5.46
C PHE A 297 -14.20 -0.41 -6.22
N LEU A 298 -13.62 -0.17 -7.39
CA LEU A 298 -12.87 -1.15 -8.16
C LEU A 298 -11.48 -0.57 -8.40
N LYS A 299 -10.46 -1.29 -7.98
CA LYS A 299 -9.05 -1.00 -8.27
C LYS A 299 -8.45 -2.15 -9.06
N LEU A 300 -7.71 -1.83 -10.10
CA LEU A 300 -6.99 -2.76 -10.95
C LEU A 300 -5.51 -2.38 -10.91
N GLY A 301 -4.61 -3.34 -10.86
CA GLY A 301 -3.18 -3.12 -10.85
C GLY A 301 -2.44 -3.99 -11.86
N GLY A 302 -1.27 -3.52 -12.26
CA GLY A 302 -0.33 -4.29 -13.06
C GLY A 302 1.10 -3.87 -12.76
N ASP A 303 1.98 -4.87 -12.63
CA ASP A 303 3.36 -4.72 -12.18
C ASP A 303 4.35 -5.34 -13.18
N VAL A 304 5.55 -4.77 -13.23
CA VAL A 304 6.71 -5.36 -13.92
C VAL A 304 7.96 -5.12 -13.07
N LEU A 305 8.86 -6.10 -13.09
CA LEU A 305 10.15 -6.04 -12.41
C LEU A 305 11.23 -6.69 -13.28
N ASN A 306 12.41 -6.09 -13.31
CA ASN A 306 13.60 -6.72 -13.82
C ASN A 306 14.77 -6.45 -12.87
N SER A 307 15.51 -7.50 -12.52
CA SER A 307 16.69 -7.44 -11.65
C SER A 307 17.74 -8.39 -12.16
N ARG A 308 19.00 -8.04 -11.97
CA ARG A 308 20.13 -8.94 -12.19
C ARG A 308 20.90 -9.06 -10.90
N ASP A 309 20.89 -10.25 -10.35
CA ASP A 309 21.31 -10.51 -8.98
C ASP A 309 22.59 -11.38 -8.98
N ASP A 310 23.48 -11.11 -8.05
CA ASP A 310 24.68 -11.92 -7.83
C ASP A 310 24.40 -13.09 -6.87
N ALA A 311 25.34 -14.02 -6.83
CA ALA A 311 25.25 -15.17 -5.92
C ALA A 311 25.11 -14.72 -4.46
N GLY A 312 24.14 -15.25 -3.77
CA GLY A 312 23.86 -14.92 -2.38
C GLY A 312 22.82 -13.83 -2.17
N THR A 313 22.35 -13.17 -3.24
CA THR A 313 21.30 -12.14 -3.14
C THR A 313 19.93 -12.78 -2.95
N ASN A 314 19.18 -12.26 -2.00
CA ASN A 314 17.78 -12.60 -1.78
C ASN A 314 16.93 -11.33 -1.74
N ILE A 315 16.16 -11.09 -2.78
CA ILE A 315 15.30 -9.92 -2.90
C ILE A 315 13.84 -10.20 -2.57
N SER A 316 13.45 -11.46 -2.48
CA SER A 316 12.08 -11.83 -2.09
C SER A 316 11.87 -11.69 -0.58
N GLN A 317 10.61 -11.56 -0.17
CA GLN A 317 10.28 -11.36 1.25
C GLN A 317 10.53 -12.60 2.10
N SER A 318 10.33 -13.78 1.55
CA SER A 318 10.34 -15.03 2.31
C SER A 318 11.41 -16.01 1.85
N GLY A 319 12.20 -15.64 0.84
CA GLY A 319 13.04 -16.57 0.13
C GLY A 319 12.22 -17.61 -0.66
N ASN A 320 12.57 -17.79 -1.91
CA ASN A 320 11.95 -18.83 -2.71
C ASN A 320 12.41 -20.19 -2.21
N LEU A 321 11.55 -21.21 -2.36
CA LEU A 321 11.94 -22.59 -2.17
C LEU A 321 12.95 -22.98 -3.27
N LEU A 322 14.22 -23.03 -2.93
CA LEU A 322 15.23 -23.65 -3.77
C LEU A 322 15.30 -25.14 -3.43
N VAL A 323 15.08 -25.94 -4.45
CA VAL A 323 15.41 -27.35 -4.37
C VAL A 323 16.90 -27.49 -4.75
N ASN A 324 17.74 -27.84 -3.80
CA ASN A 324 19.16 -28.08 -4.03
C ASN A 324 19.38 -29.32 -4.92
N SER A 325 20.59 -29.48 -5.46
CA SER A 325 20.92 -30.63 -6.30
C SER A 325 20.82 -31.97 -5.60
N ASP A 326 20.91 -31.99 -4.28
CA ASP A 326 20.73 -33.17 -3.43
C ASP A 326 19.26 -33.42 -3.04
N GLY A 327 18.32 -32.58 -3.54
CA GLY A 327 16.91 -32.65 -3.23
C GLY A 327 16.53 -31.92 -1.96
N SER A 328 17.46 -31.39 -1.17
CA SER A 328 17.15 -30.60 0.02
C SER A 328 16.53 -29.25 -0.35
N LEU A 329 15.71 -28.71 0.55
CA LEU A 329 15.16 -27.37 0.42
C LEU A 329 16.03 -26.39 1.19
N SER A 330 16.37 -25.27 0.57
CA SER A 330 17.01 -24.15 1.24
C SER A 330 16.15 -22.91 1.18
N SER A 331 16.30 -22.04 2.18
CA SER A 331 15.87 -20.66 2.05
C SER A 331 16.60 -20.06 0.85
N PHE A 332 15.86 -19.26 0.07
CA PHE A 332 16.33 -18.77 -1.21
C PHE A 332 17.47 -17.77 -1.07
N VAL A 333 18.65 -18.30 -1.12
CA VAL A 333 19.83 -17.56 -1.48
C VAL A 333 20.21 -18.05 -2.87
N LEU A 334 20.21 -17.18 -3.86
CA LEU A 334 20.62 -17.53 -5.20
C LEU A 334 22.04 -18.12 -5.15
N PRO A 335 22.24 -19.38 -5.55
CA PRO A 335 23.57 -19.98 -5.52
C PRO A 335 24.47 -19.46 -6.62
N GLY A 336 23.96 -18.58 -7.51
CA GLY A 336 24.68 -18.01 -8.63
C GLY A 336 24.11 -16.67 -9.05
N ALA A 337 24.83 -15.95 -9.91
CA ALA A 337 24.30 -14.78 -10.59
C ALA A 337 23.19 -15.18 -11.55
N ASP A 338 22.12 -14.38 -11.63
CA ASP A 338 21.02 -14.61 -12.56
C ASP A 338 20.32 -13.31 -12.98
N GLU A 339 19.38 -13.44 -13.90
CA GLU A 339 18.49 -12.39 -14.32
C GLU A 339 17.05 -12.80 -13.96
N ARG A 340 16.36 -11.93 -13.25
CA ARG A 340 14.98 -12.10 -12.84
C ARG A 340 14.10 -11.11 -13.56
N THR A 341 13.02 -11.61 -14.14
CA THR A 341 11.95 -10.78 -14.71
C THR A 341 10.63 -11.26 -14.13
N ALA A 342 9.90 -10.36 -13.52
CA ALA A 342 8.60 -10.70 -12.96
C ALA A 342 7.52 -9.72 -13.45
N TRP A 343 6.29 -10.20 -13.46
CA TRP A 343 5.11 -9.40 -13.74
C TRP A 343 3.94 -9.86 -12.89
N GLY A 344 2.98 -8.97 -12.71
CA GLY A 344 1.79 -9.26 -11.95
C GLY A 344 0.58 -8.48 -12.42
N VAL A 345 -0.59 -9.01 -12.10
CA VAL A 345 -1.87 -8.32 -12.27
C VAL A 345 -2.72 -8.53 -11.04
N ASP A 346 -3.45 -7.50 -10.64
CA ASP A 346 -4.31 -7.55 -9.46
C ASP A 346 -5.61 -6.80 -9.65
N ALA A 347 -6.58 -7.18 -8.82
CA ALA A 347 -7.86 -6.50 -8.72
C ALA A 347 -8.34 -6.48 -7.28
N TRP A 348 -8.89 -5.36 -6.83
CA TRP A 348 -9.59 -5.22 -5.56
C TRP A 348 -10.95 -4.59 -5.80
N PHE A 349 -11.99 -5.32 -5.45
CA PHE A 349 -13.36 -4.86 -5.47
C PHE A 349 -13.92 -4.81 -4.05
N GLU A 350 -14.44 -3.65 -3.64
CA GLU A 350 -15.15 -3.46 -2.38
C GLU A 350 -16.61 -3.09 -2.68
N LEU A 351 -17.54 -3.74 -2.00
CA LEU A 351 -18.97 -3.42 -2.05
C LEU A 351 -19.54 -3.47 -0.63
N GLY A 352 -19.58 -2.33 0.03
CA GLY A 352 -20.06 -2.19 1.40
C GLY A 352 -19.33 -3.13 2.38
N PRO A 353 -20.01 -4.18 2.90
CA PRO A 353 -19.36 -5.12 3.82
C PRO A 353 -18.51 -6.20 3.14
N PHE A 354 -18.49 -6.26 1.81
CA PHE A 354 -17.84 -7.30 1.02
C PHE A 354 -16.57 -6.81 0.37
N ASP A 355 -15.48 -7.57 0.52
CA ASP A 355 -14.21 -7.41 -0.16
C ASP A 355 -13.90 -8.62 -1.03
N LEU A 356 -13.36 -8.38 -2.22
CA LEU A 356 -12.78 -9.40 -3.09
C LEU A 356 -11.46 -8.88 -3.64
N ILE A 357 -10.39 -9.60 -3.35
CA ILE A 357 -9.03 -9.27 -3.76
C ILE A 357 -8.47 -10.46 -4.51
N GLY A 358 -7.92 -10.25 -5.68
CA GLY A 358 -7.24 -11.27 -6.47
C GLY A 358 -5.92 -10.74 -7.00
N GLU A 359 -4.90 -11.58 -7.02
CA GLU A 359 -3.58 -11.27 -7.54
C GLU A 359 -2.98 -12.51 -8.20
N TYR A 360 -2.36 -12.35 -9.36
CA TYR A 360 -1.53 -13.33 -10.04
C TYR A 360 -0.15 -12.74 -10.27
N LEU A 361 0.87 -13.51 -9.95
CA LEU A 361 2.28 -13.13 -10.11
C LEU A 361 3.03 -14.23 -10.84
N GLU A 362 4.00 -13.84 -11.68
CA GLU A 362 4.88 -14.75 -12.38
C GLU A 362 6.30 -14.17 -12.45
N GLU A 363 7.30 -15.03 -12.24
CA GLU A 363 8.71 -14.68 -12.24
C GLU A 363 9.50 -15.68 -13.08
N TYR A 364 10.34 -15.17 -13.96
CA TYR A 364 11.32 -15.91 -14.74
C TYR A 364 12.71 -15.70 -14.16
N VAL A 365 13.43 -16.79 -13.89
CA VAL A 365 14.83 -16.78 -13.45
C VAL A 365 15.68 -17.43 -14.53
N ASN A 366 16.56 -16.63 -15.15
CA ASN A 366 17.36 -16.99 -16.31
C ASN A 366 18.85 -16.76 -16.06
N GLY A 367 19.69 -17.31 -16.94
CA GLY A 367 21.12 -17.00 -17.04
C GLY A 367 21.92 -17.37 -15.79
N ARG A 368 21.46 -18.31 -14.99
CA ARG A 368 22.07 -18.70 -13.71
C ARG A 368 23.47 -19.24 -13.90
N THR A 369 24.43 -18.68 -13.17
CA THR A 369 25.81 -19.13 -13.18
C THR A 369 26.40 -19.15 -11.77
N VAL A 370 27.25 -20.12 -11.48
CA VAL A 370 28.11 -20.15 -10.28
C VAL A 370 29.55 -20.06 -10.73
N ASN A 371 30.27 -19.01 -10.37
CA ASN A 371 31.65 -18.77 -10.79
C ASN A 371 31.81 -18.85 -12.32
N GLY A 372 30.81 -18.33 -13.07
CA GLY A 372 30.82 -18.37 -14.54
C GLY A 372 30.46 -19.72 -15.16
N VAL A 373 30.15 -20.74 -14.38
CA VAL A 373 29.71 -22.06 -14.84
C VAL A 373 28.20 -22.19 -14.58
N PRO A 374 27.39 -22.66 -15.53
CA PRO A 374 25.99 -22.95 -15.26
C PRO A 374 25.88 -23.93 -14.09
N PRO A 375 25.14 -23.61 -13.04
CA PRO A 375 24.86 -24.57 -11.96
C PRO A 375 24.04 -25.72 -12.54
N GLY A 376 23.99 -26.84 -11.85
CA GLY A 376 23.15 -27.98 -12.24
C GLY A 376 21.63 -27.71 -12.21
N PHE A 377 21.22 -26.44 -12.08
CA PHE A 377 19.85 -25.98 -12.09
C PHE A 377 19.53 -25.30 -13.42
N ALA A 378 18.48 -25.75 -14.07
CA ALA A 378 17.93 -25.09 -15.24
C ALA A 378 17.34 -23.71 -14.86
N ASN A 379 17.13 -22.85 -15.83
CA ASN A 379 16.22 -21.74 -15.71
C ASN A 379 14.84 -22.24 -15.28
N PHE A 380 14.12 -21.43 -14.50
CA PHE A 380 12.80 -21.82 -14.03
C PHE A 380 11.83 -20.62 -14.03
N THR A 381 10.55 -20.94 -13.98
CA THR A 381 9.47 -19.97 -13.84
C THR A 381 8.70 -20.30 -12.58
N THR A 382 8.60 -19.32 -11.69
CA THR A 382 7.74 -19.40 -10.50
C THR A 382 6.47 -18.62 -10.79
N ASP A 383 5.31 -19.21 -10.56
CA ASP A 383 4.03 -18.54 -10.73
C ASP A 383 3.03 -18.90 -9.63
N GLY A 384 2.03 -18.06 -9.46
CA GLY A 384 0.98 -18.35 -8.51
C GLY A 384 -0.06 -17.26 -8.41
N PHE A 385 -1.09 -17.54 -7.65
CA PHE A 385 -2.16 -16.61 -7.39
C PHE A 385 -2.66 -16.69 -5.95
N GLN A 386 -3.33 -15.62 -5.53
CA GLN A 386 -4.17 -15.61 -4.35
C GLN A 386 -5.52 -14.95 -4.68
N ILE A 387 -6.60 -15.46 -4.08
CA ILE A 387 -7.92 -14.86 -4.08
C ILE A 387 -8.39 -14.80 -2.64
N THR A 388 -8.62 -13.60 -2.15
CA THR A 388 -9.07 -13.34 -0.77
C THR A 388 -10.43 -12.65 -0.81
N SER A 389 -11.38 -13.16 -0.06
CA SER A 389 -12.69 -12.55 0.12
C SER A 389 -12.97 -12.32 1.59
N GLY A 390 -13.54 -11.17 1.92
CA GLY A 390 -13.97 -10.79 3.25
C GLY A 390 -15.42 -10.36 3.28
N TYR A 391 -16.12 -10.63 4.38
CA TYR A 391 -17.48 -10.16 4.58
C TYR A 391 -17.71 -9.77 6.05
N PHE A 392 -18.14 -8.53 6.29
CA PHE A 392 -18.53 -8.07 7.62
C PHE A 392 -19.88 -8.62 8.02
N LEU A 393 -19.88 -9.64 8.87
CA LEU A 393 -21.09 -10.21 9.50
C LEU A 393 -21.75 -9.22 10.45
N ILE A 394 -20.93 -8.43 11.17
CA ILE A 394 -21.35 -7.28 11.96
C ILE A 394 -20.55 -6.09 11.45
N PRO A 395 -21.18 -5.05 10.89
CA PRO A 395 -20.49 -3.93 10.27
C PRO A 395 -19.38 -3.35 11.15
N LYS A 396 -18.17 -3.26 10.60
CA LYS A 396 -16.96 -2.73 11.24
C LYS A 396 -16.53 -3.41 12.53
N LYS A 397 -17.13 -4.57 12.90
CA LYS A 397 -16.83 -5.27 14.15
C LYS A 397 -16.41 -6.71 13.96
N PHE A 398 -17.15 -7.47 13.16
CA PHE A 398 -16.88 -8.89 13.00
C PHE A 398 -16.92 -9.28 11.53
N GLN A 399 -15.80 -9.79 11.03
CA GLN A 399 -15.60 -10.14 9.62
C GLN A 399 -15.16 -11.59 9.51
N ALA A 400 -15.77 -12.32 8.59
CA ALA A 400 -15.26 -13.59 8.12
C ALA A 400 -14.43 -13.34 6.86
N ALA A 401 -13.35 -14.09 6.69
CA ALA A 401 -12.51 -14.02 5.51
C ALA A 401 -12.13 -15.42 5.05
N VAL A 402 -11.92 -15.57 3.77
CA VAL A 402 -11.40 -16.80 3.16
C VAL A 402 -10.35 -16.41 2.11
N GLN A 403 -9.25 -17.17 2.07
CA GLN A 403 -8.24 -17.04 1.03
C GLN A 403 -7.99 -18.40 0.41
N TRP A 404 -7.91 -18.43 -0.91
CA TRP A 404 -7.41 -19.53 -1.67
C TRP A 404 -6.16 -19.10 -2.41
N GLN A 405 -5.11 -19.89 -2.34
CA GLN A 405 -3.82 -19.59 -2.95
C GLN A 405 -3.18 -20.82 -3.57
N TYR A 406 -2.37 -20.55 -4.57
CA TYR A 406 -1.55 -21.51 -5.28
C TYR A 406 -0.18 -20.91 -5.55
N LEU A 407 0.85 -21.69 -5.35
CA LEU A 407 2.22 -21.37 -5.74
C LEU A 407 2.80 -22.57 -6.49
N ASN A 408 3.33 -22.33 -7.66
CA ASN A 408 4.19 -23.24 -8.41
C ASN A 408 5.63 -22.71 -8.31
N PRO A 409 6.52 -23.34 -7.54
CA PRO A 409 7.92 -22.93 -7.51
C PRO A 409 8.66 -23.12 -8.85
N GLY A 410 8.18 -23.99 -9.71
CA GLY A 410 8.64 -24.18 -11.10
C GLY A 410 10.02 -24.79 -11.24
N GLN A 411 10.56 -25.37 -10.18
CA GLN A 411 11.93 -25.90 -10.15
C GLN A 411 11.98 -27.41 -10.46
N LYS A 412 10.91 -28.10 -10.17
CA LYS A 412 10.73 -29.52 -10.51
C LYS A 412 9.36 -29.71 -11.10
N GLY A 413 9.18 -30.71 -11.95
CA GLY A 413 7.84 -31.11 -12.40
C GLY A 413 7.00 -31.51 -11.19
N ASN A 414 5.77 -30.98 -11.10
CA ASN A 414 4.78 -31.30 -10.08
C ASN A 414 5.21 -30.86 -8.67
N ASP A 415 5.54 -29.59 -8.49
CA ASP A 415 5.98 -29.01 -7.21
C ASP A 415 4.99 -27.95 -6.64
N GLY A 416 3.75 -27.98 -7.09
CA GLY A 416 2.70 -27.07 -6.67
C GLY A 416 2.40 -27.12 -5.16
N ILE A 417 2.06 -25.97 -4.59
CA ILE A 417 1.63 -25.81 -3.21
C ILE A 417 0.28 -25.08 -3.20
N TYR A 418 -0.70 -25.67 -2.58
CA TYR A 418 -2.06 -25.14 -2.47
C TYR A 418 -2.38 -24.87 -1.01
N SER A 419 -3.09 -23.78 -0.73
CA SER A 419 -3.61 -23.54 0.62
C SER A 419 -4.97 -22.89 0.58
N ILE A 420 -5.82 -23.30 1.51
CA ILE A 420 -7.07 -22.62 1.83
C ILE A 420 -7.01 -22.14 3.27
N THR A 421 -7.36 -20.88 3.47
CA THR A 421 -7.37 -20.26 4.80
C THR A 421 -8.76 -19.74 5.11
N GLY A 422 -9.34 -20.18 6.22
CA GLY A 422 -10.54 -19.59 6.81
C GLY A 422 -10.18 -18.69 7.97
N GLY A 423 -10.70 -17.47 8.02
CA GLY A 423 -10.35 -16.46 9.01
C GLY A 423 -11.56 -15.78 9.65
N LEU A 424 -11.42 -15.40 10.92
CA LEU A 424 -12.35 -14.55 11.64
C LEU A 424 -11.58 -13.38 12.25
N ASN A 425 -12.09 -12.17 12.01
CA ASN A 425 -11.50 -10.92 12.48
C ASN A 425 -12.50 -10.19 13.39
N TYR A 426 -12.09 -9.86 14.59
CA TYR A 426 -12.87 -9.07 15.53
C TYR A 426 -12.20 -7.72 15.78
N TYR A 427 -12.83 -6.66 15.32
CA TYR A 427 -12.34 -5.28 15.41
C TYR A 427 -12.88 -4.63 16.67
N ILE A 428 -12.07 -4.55 17.72
CA ILE A 428 -12.43 -3.88 18.98
C ILE A 428 -12.41 -2.36 18.78
N HIS A 429 -11.34 -1.88 18.12
CA HIS A 429 -11.18 -0.48 17.76
C HIS A 429 -10.57 -0.37 16.34
N GLY A 430 -11.34 -0.73 15.32
CA GLY A 430 -10.84 -0.79 13.95
C GLY A 430 -9.58 -1.67 13.84
N ASN A 431 -8.62 -1.23 13.05
CA ASN A 431 -7.32 -1.89 12.94
C ASN A 431 -6.38 -1.60 14.13
N ASP A 432 -6.69 -0.58 14.97
CA ASP A 432 -5.83 -0.21 16.09
C ASP A 432 -5.82 -1.30 17.18
N LEU A 433 -6.95 -1.97 17.36
CA LEU A 433 -7.05 -3.11 18.28
C LEU A 433 -7.96 -4.16 17.66
N LYS A 434 -7.38 -5.25 17.16
CA LYS A 434 -8.13 -6.37 16.59
C LYS A 434 -7.57 -7.71 17.01
N LEU A 435 -8.47 -8.69 17.08
CA LEU A 435 -8.19 -10.09 17.26
C LEU A 435 -8.46 -10.82 15.95
N MET A 436 -7.59 -11.74 15.59
CA MET A 436 -7.74 -12.54 14.39
C MET A 436 -7.48 -14.01 14.72
N ILE A 437 -8.19 -14.91 14.07
CA ILE A 437 -7.89 -16.33 14.08
C ILE A 437 -8.01 -16.86 12.66
N ASN A 438 -7.00 -17.64 12.25
CA ASN A 438 -6.99 -18.33 10.97
C ASN A 438 -6.81 -19.82 11.17
N TYR A 439 -7.53 -20.61 10.38
CA TYR A 439 -7.25 -22.01 10.14
C TYR A 439 -6.76 -22.14 8.71
N ILE A 440 -5.62 -22.78 8.54
CA ILE A 440 -4.93 -22.93 7.27
C ILE A 440 -4.82 -24.43 6.99
N HIS A 441 -5.26 -24.86 5.81
CA HIS A 441 -5.04 -26.18 5.29
C HIS A 441 -4.17 -26.08 4.05
N THR A 442 -3.05 -26.79 4.03
CA THR A 442 -2.10 -26.77 2.92
C THR A 442 -1.85 -28.19 2.43
N TRP A 443 -1.77 -28.34 1.13
CA TRP A 443 -1.28 -29.56 0.49
C TRP A 443 -0.23 -29.22 -0.56
N SER A 444 0.74 -30.11 -0.72
CA SER A 444 1.94 -29.89 -1.52
C SER A 444 2.22 -31.09 -2.40
N ASP A 445 2.09 -30.90 -3.71
CA ASP A 445 2.45 -31.90 -4.71
C ASP A 445 3.94 -32.28 -4.62
N PHE A 446 4.78 -31.29 -4.26
CA PHE A 446 6.20 -31.52 -4.06
C PHE A 446 6.46 -32.55 -2.94
N ARG A 447 5.80 -32.42 -1.79
CA ARG A 447 5.96 -33.35 -0.67
C ARG A 447 5.31 -34.69 -0.94
N GLN A 448 4.20 -34.73 -1.68
CA GLN A 448 3.57 -35.96 -2.14
C GLN A 448 4.55 -36.80 -3.01
N ALA A 449 5.29 -36.10 -3.88
CA ALA A 449 6.33 -36.74 -4.69
C ALA A 449 7.63 -37.05 -3.93
N ASN A 450 7.88 -36.39 -2.80
CA ASN A 450 9.10 -36.49 -2.01
C ASN A 450 8.77 -36.60 -0.51
N PRO A 451 8.26 -37.75 -0.04
CA PRO A 451 7.76 -37.94 1.34
C PRO A 451 8.83 -37.76 2.44
N GLU A 452 10.09 -37.78 2.07
CA GLU A 452 11.21 -37.52 2.98
C GLU A 452 11.24 -36.07 3.50
N PHE A 453 10.55 -35.14 2.82
CA PHE A 453 10.42 -33.75 3.24
C PHE A 453 9.20 -33.49 4.14
N GLY A 454 8.45 -34.53 4.50
CA GLY A 454 7.35 -34.46 5.45
C GLY A 454 5.99 -34.73 4.86
N GLN A 455 4.96 -34.45 5.66
CA GLN A 455 3.58 -34.64 5.26
C GLN A 455 3.23 -33.76 4.07
N ASP A 456 2.56 -34.30 3.08
CA ASP A 456 2.03 -33.62 1.91
C ASP A 456 0.79 -32.77 2.23
N GLU A 457 0.06 -33.15 3.27
CA GLU A 457 -1.07 -32.37 3.82
C GLU A 457 -0.78 -31.97 5.26
N PHE A 458 -1.04 -30.71 5.59
CA PHE A 458 -0.83 -30.20 6.95
C PHE A 458 -1.76 -29.05 7.28
N ASN A 459 -1.96 -28.87 8.58
CA ASN A 459 -2.89 -27.87 9.12
C ASN A 459 -2.17 -26.97 10.11
N GLU A 460 -2.64 -25.73 10.18
CA GLU A 460 -2.17 -24.74 11.14
C GLU A 460 -3.33 -23.88 11.63
N VAL A 461 -3.29 -23.54 12.91
CA VAL A 461 -4.15 -22.51 13.52
C VAL A 461 -3.26 -21.37 13.99
N ILE A 462 -3.57 -20.18 13.56
CA ILE A 462 -2.89 -18.96 14.03
C ILE A 462 -3.92 -18.04 14.68
N GLY A 463 -3.68 -17.67 15.94
CA GLY A 463 -4.37 -16.57 16.61
C GLY A 463 -3.46 -15.34 16.65
N ARG A 464 -3.98 -14.16 16.35
CA ARG A 464 -3.23 -12.87 16.41
C ARG A 464 -3.94 -11.85 17.26
N VAL A 465 -3.18 -11.17 18.11
CA VAL A 465 -3.54 -9.91 18.75
C VAL A 465 -2.75 -8.80 18.06
N GLN A 466 -3.44 -7.78 17.58
CA GLN A 466 -2.83 -6.56 17.01
C GLN A 466 -3.21 -5.36 17.84
N VAL A 467 -2.21 -4.54 18.18
CA VAL A 467 -2.37 -3.24 18.84
C VAL A 467 -1.57 -2.20 18.07
N MET A 468 -2.21 -1.08 17.72
CA MET A 468 -1.55 0.10 17.13
C MET A 468 -1.69 1.28 18.10
N PHE A 469 -0.69 2.12 18.15
CA PHE A 469 -0.61 3.28 19.06
C PHE A 469 0.05 4.50 18.42
#